data_9caaa72c6f05d1026a767fa110e60738
#
_entry.id   9caaa72c6f05d1026a767fa110e60738
#
_cell.length_a   1.000
_cell.length_b   1.000
_cell.length_c   1.000
_cell.angle_alpha   90.00
_cell.angle_beta   90.00
_cell.angle_gamma   90.00
#
_symmetry.space_group_name_H-M   'P 1'
#
loop_
_entity.id
_entity.type
_entity.pdbx_description
1 polymer ?
#
loop_
_entity_poly.entity_id
_entity_poly.type
_entity_poly.pdbx_seq_one_letter_code
_entity_poly.pdbx_strand_id
1 'polypeptide(L)'
;SVVAVFIAGGNAWYGITPGTLVVMFTYTYTVTNQFNFINNGLQKMNRAFGDASGMTQVLDEPRLVADLPGAPDLRVSNGEIDFRDIGFWYTDGSATTRVFEDFNLHIAPGERVGLVGMSGAGKTTLTKLLLRLSDIQEGSILVDGQDIARCTQQSLRRQIAYVPQESLLFHRTIAENIAYGRPNATPEEIREAARLANALEFIERLPEGFDTITGERGVKLSGGQRQRVSIARALLADCPVLVLDEATSALDSESEQLVQDALSTLMRGRTCIVVAHRLSTVASLDRIVVLDDGRIVEDGPHSELVAQGGEYANLWERQTGAYLE
;
A
#
# COMPACT_ATOMS: atom_id res chain seq x y z
N SER A 1 36.36 -0.22 61.94
CA SER A 1 36.31 0.55 63.20
C SER A 1 34.88 0.73 63.75
N VAL A 2 33.89 1.05 62.96
CA VAL A 2 32.50 1.28 63.38
C VAL A 2 31.88 -0.02 63.95
N VAL A 3 32.12 -1.17 63.31
CA VAL A 3 31.65 -2.49 63.81
C VAL A 3 32.24 -2.85 65.17
N ALA A 4 33.51 -2.59 65.38
CA ALA A 4 34.17 -2.86 66.66
C ALA A 4 33.63 -1.98 67.80
N VAL A 5 33.33 -0.70 67.52
CA VAL A 5 32.69 0.21 68.50
C VAL A 5 31.25 -0.22 68.82
N PHE A 6 30.51 -0.68 67.83
CA PHE A 6 29.15 -1.21 67.99
C PHE A 6 29.15 -2.52 68.82
N ILE A 7 30.13 -3.41 68.61
CA ILE A 7 30.27 -4.67 69.37
C ILE A 7 30.63 -4.35 70.83
N ALA A 8 31.58 -3.46 71.06
CA ALA A 8 32.02 -3.10 72.40
C ALA A 8 30.95 -2.31 73.20
N GLY A 9 30.30 -1.32 72.62
CA GLY A 9 29.24 -0.52 73.23
C GLY A 9 27.95 -1.27 73.38
N GLY A 10 27.54 -2.06 72.40
CA GLY A 10 26.30 -2.85 72.45
C GLY A 10 26.32 -3.93 73.52
N ASN A 11 27.49 -4.55 73.75
CA ASN A 11 27.63 -5.56 74.84
C ASN A 11 27.57 -4.93 76.23
N ALA A 12 28.17 -3.75 76.40
CA ALA A 12 28.18 -3.06 77.68
C ALA A 12 26.82 -2.43 78.04
N TRP A 13 26.03 -1.96 77.09
CA TRP A 13 24.80 -1.20 77.37
C TRP A 13 23.52 -1.98 77.10
N TYR A 14 23.53 -2.96 76.22
CA TYR A 14 22.32 -3.71 75.83
C TYR A 14 22.46 -5.25 75.94
N GLY A 15 23.58 -5.79 76.44
CA GLY A 15 23.83 -7.25 76.53
C GLY A 15 23.88 -7.95 75.17
N ILE A 16 24.24 -7.21 74.10
CA ILE A 16 24.28 -7.75 72.76
C ILE A 16 25.51 -8.65 72.61
N THR A 17 25.26 -9.94 72.40
CA THR A 17 26.33 -10.93 72.18
C THR A 17 26.78 -10.91 70.70
N PRO A 18 27.98 -11.40 70.38
CA PRO A 18 28.41 -11.56 68.97
C PRO A 18 27.44 -12.39 68.15
N GLY A 19 26.78 -13.40 68.76
CA GLY A 19 25.76 -14.19 68.11
C GLY A 19 24.50 -13.40 67.71
N THR A 20 24.05 -12.51 68.62
CA THR A 20 22.90 -11.62 68.33
C THR A 20 23.22 -10.69 67.16
N LEU A 21 24.44 -10.16 67.06
CA LEU A 21 24.84 -9.32 65.92
C LEU A 21 24.84 -10.08 64.58
N VAL A 22 25.33 -11.32 64.57
CA VAL A 22 25.32 -12.16 63.38
C VAL A 22 23.87 -12.44 62.95
N VAL A 23 22.98 -12.73 63.88
CA VAL A 23 21.57 -12.95 63.60
C VAL A 23 20.91 -11.69 63.03
N MET A 24 21.11 -10.53 63.66
CA MET A 24 20.58 -9.26 63.18
C MET A 24 21.11 -8.92 61.79
N PHE A 25 22.42 -9.10 61.52
CA PHE A 25 23.00 -8.87 60.21
C PHE A 25 22.41 -9.82 59.15
N THR A 26 22.30 -11.12 59.50
CA THR A 26 21.72 -12.12 58.56
C THR A 26 20.27 -11.82 58.24
N TYR A 27 19.44 -11.46 59.23
CA TYR A 27 18.06 -11.07 58.98
C TYR A 27 17.96 -9.79 58.14
N THR A 28 18.76 -8.77 58.48
CA THR A 28 18.79 -7.53 57.69
C THR A 28 19.19 -7.79 56.22
N TYR A 29 20.22 -8.60 56.03
CA TYR A 29 20.65 -9.02 54.69
C TYR A 29 19.56 -9.78 53.96
N THR A 30 18.92 -10.75 54.61
CA THR A 30 17.83 -11.53 54.02
C THR A 30 16.64 -10.66 53.66
N VAL A 31 16.20 -9.77 54.55
CA VAL A 31 15.12 -8.81 54.27
C VAL A 31 15.45 -7.92 53.12
N THR A 32 16.67 -7.36 53.07
CA THR A 32 17.11 -6.50 51.97
C THR A 32 17.09 -7.23 50.63
N ASN A 33 17.54 -8.49 50.60
CA ASN A 33 17.49 -9.31 49.38
C ASN A 33 16.05 -9.61 48.93
N GLN A 34 15.14 -9.85 49.86
CA GLN A 34 13.72 -10.04 49.53
C GLN A 34 13.09 -8.75 48.93
N PHE A 35 13.42 -7.59 49.51
CA PHE A 35 12.97 -6.31 48.93
C PHE A 35 13.52 -6.09 47.53
N ASN A 36 14.80 -6.39 47.31
CA ASN A 36 15.39 -6.28 45.95
C ASN A 36 14.74 -7.24 44.96
N PHE A 37 14.40 -8.48 45.40
CA PHE A 37 13.68 -9.46 44.58
C PHE A 37 12.29 -8.93 44.17
N ILE A 38 11.52 -8.43 45.14
CA ILE A 38 10.20 -7.84 44.93
C ILE A 38 10.30 -6.63 43.97
N ASN A 39 11.26 -5.72 44.22
CA ASN A 39 11.47 -4.55 43.37
C ASN A 39 11.79 -4.94 41.93
N ASN A 40 12.69 -5.90 41.71
CA ASN A 40 13.01 -6.43 40.39
C ASN A 40 11.79 -7.06 39.71
N GLY A 41 10.96 -7.77 40.49
CA GLY A 41 9.68 -8.34 39.99
C GLY A 41 8.72 -7.25 39.54
N LEU A 42 8.53 -6.19 40.34
CA LEU A 42 7.68 -5.05 39.98
C LEU A 42 8.20 -4.30 38.75
N GLN A 43 9.52 -4.10 38.63
CA GLN A 43 10.11 -3.45 37.47
C GLN A 43 9.90 -4.27 36.19
N LYS A 44 10.05 -5.61 36.24
CA LYS A 44 9.76 -6.49 35.11
C LYS A 44 8.29 -6.45 34.73
N MET A 45 7.39 -6.44 35.69
CA MET A 45 5.96 -6.35 35.49
C MET A 45 5.58 -5.00 34.83
N ASN A 46 6.11 -3.88 35.35
CA ASN A 46 5.86 -2.55 34.80
C ASN A 46 6.39 -2.42 33.35
N ARG A 47 7.55 -3.02 33.05
CA ARG A 47 8.07 -3.05 31.69
C ARG A 47 7.15 -3.87 30.76
N ALA A 48 6.73 -5.06 31.21
CA ALA A 48 5.81 -5.90 30.44
C ALA A 48 4.47 -5.21 30.17
N PHE A 49 3.92 -4.47 31.13
CA PHE A 49 2.72 -3.65 30.92
C PHE A 49 2.97 -2.47 29.98
N GLY A 50 4.16 -1.83 30.06
CA GLY A 50 4.55 -0.78 29.14
C GLY A 50 4.62 -1.28 27.69
N ASP A 51 5.27 -2.43 27.49
CA ASP A 51 5.38 -3.06 26.17
C ASP A 51 4.00 -3.51 25.64
N ALA A 52 3.15 -4.07 26.51
CA ALA A 52 1.80 -4.49 26.13
C ALA A 52 0.86 -3.30 25.83
N SER A 53 1.05 -2.15 26.46
CA SER A 53 0.21 -0.96 26.26
C SER A 53 0.26 -0.47 24.80
N GLY A 54 1.45 -0.45 24.17
CA GLY A 54 1.59 -0.08 22.75
C GLY A 54 0.85 -1.05 21.83
N MET A 55 0.89 -2.35 22.13
CA MET A 55 0.14 -3.36 21.35
C MET A 55 -1.37 -3.20 21.52
N THR A 56 -1.83 -2.94 22.74
CA THR A 56 -3.26 -2.74 23.03
C THR A 56 -3.78 -1.50 22.30
N GLN A 57 -3.00 -0.40 22.29
CA GLN A 57 -3.37 0.82 21.57
C GLN A 57 -3.60 0.56 20.07
N VAL A 58 -2.71 -0.21 19.42
CA VAL A 58 -2.87 -0.59 17.99
C VAL A 58 -4.09 -1.49 17.78
N LEU A 59 -4.39 -2.40 18.73
CA LEU A 59 -5.56 -3.28 18.64
C LEU A 59 -6.88 -2.54 18.87
N ASP A 60 -6.86 -1.49 19.67
CA ASP A 60 -8.02 -0.65 19.97
C ASP A 60 -8.28 0.43 18.92
N GLU A 61 -7.36 0.61 17.94
CA GLU A 61 -7.60 1.54 16.84
C GLU A 61 -8.86 1.17 16.06
N PRO A 62 -9.81 2.11 15.90
CA PRO A 62 -11.04 1.84 15.15
C PRO A 62 -10.74 1.58 13.68
N ARG A 63 -11.37 0.57 13.11
CA ARG A 63 -11.30 0.35 11.67
C ARG A 63 -12.05 1.46 10.94
N LEU A 64 -11.31 2.32 10.25
CA LEU A 64 -11.88 3.45 9.51
C LEU A 64 -12.73 3.01 8.31
N VAL A 65 -12.38 1.88 7.69
CA VAL A 65 -13.13 1.28 6.58
C VAL A 65 -13.57 -0.12 6.99
N ALA A 66 -14.88 -0.33 7.13
CA ALA A 66 -15.47 -1.59 7.52
C ALA A 66 -16.63 -1.96 6.59
N ASP A 67 -16.81 -3.26 6.36
CA ASP A 67 -17.97 -3.75 5.62
C ASP A 67 -19.22 -3.66 6.47
N LEU A 68 -20.34 -3.29 5.85
CA LEU A 68 -21.64 -3.33 6.51
C LEU A 68 -22.01 -4.77 6.87
N PRO A 69 -22.71 -5.01 8.00
CA PRO A 69 -23.21 -6.33 8.33
C PRO A 69 -24.09 -6.90 7.21
N GLY A 70 -23.71 -8.05 6.68
CA GLY A 70 -24.46 -8.68 5.58
C GLY A 70 -24.25 -8.03 4.21
N ALA A 71 -23.21 -7.22 4.02
CA ALA A 71 -22.89 -6.62 2.73
C ALA A 71 -22.79 -7.71 1.63
N PRO A 72 -23.44 -7.51 0.47
CA PRO A 72 -23.35 -8.44 -0.65
C PRO A 72 -21.98 -8.36 -1.33
N ASP A 73 -21.65 -9.39 -2.11
CA ASP A 73 -20.48 -9.35 -2.99
C ASP A 73 -20.76 -8.50 -4.23
N LEU A 74 -19.81 -7.64 -4.58
CA LEU A 74 -19.80 -6.90 -5.83
C LEU A 74 -19.63 -7.86 -7.01
N ARG A 75 -20.41 -7.68 -8.06
CA ARG A 75 -20.29 -8.41 -9.31
C ARG A 75 -20.13 -7.44 -10.46
N VAL A 76 -18.96 -7.46 -11.09
CA VAL A 76 -18.64 -6.60 -12.23
C VAL A 76 -18.78 -7.42 -13.52
N SER A 77 -19.57 -6.92 -14.46
CA SER A 77 -19.79 -7.53 -15.78
C SER A 77 -19.26 -6.68 -16.92
N ASN A 78 -19.44 -5.38 -16.84
CA ASN A 78 -19.08 -4.43 -17.88
C ASN A 78 -17.87 -3.55 -17.49
N GLY A 79 -17.74 -3.25 -16.19
CA GLY A 79 -16.67 -2.42 -15.66
C GLY A 79 -16.92 -0.92 -15.80
N GLU A 80 -18.18 -0.49 -15.87
CA GLU A 80 -18.55 0.93 -15.79
C GLU A 80 -18.21 1.50 -14.42
N ILE A 81 -17.66 2.72 -14.36
CA ILE A 81 -17.28 3.38 -13.11
C ILE A 81 -17.89 4.78 -13.07
N ASP A 82 -18.62 5.08 -11.98
CA ASP A 82 -19.20 6.39 -11.73
C ASP A 82 -18.74 6.95 -10.38
N PHE A 83 -18.13 8.11 -10.41
CA PHE A 83 -17.92 8.96 -9.24
C PHE A 83 -19.02 10.04 -9.27
N ARG A 84 -19.87 10.10 -8.23
CA ARG A 84 -21.02 10.99 -8.17
C ARG A 84 -20.96 11.89 -6.95
N ASP A 85 -20.82 13.18 -7.18
CA ASP A 85 -20.85 14.24 -6.14
C ASP A 85 -19.87 13.94 -4.99
N ILE A 86 -18.65 13.50 -5.32
CA ILE A 86 -17.68 13.05 -4.33
C ILE A 86 -17.14 14.23 -3.52
N GLY A 87 -17.39 14.19 -2.21
CA GLY A 87 -16.71 14.98 -1.22
C GLY A 87 -15.73 14.13 -0.43
N PHE A 88 -14.44 14.50 -0.45
CA PHE A 88 -13.42 13.78 0.29
C PHE A 88 -12.37 14.70 0.90
N TRP A 89 -12.04 14.44 2.16
CA TRP A 89 -10.98 15.12 2.90
C TRP A 89 -10.22 14.18 3.82
N TYR A 90 -8.95 14.46 3.99
CA TYR A 90 -8.12 13.82 5.03
C TYR A 90 -8.25 14.60 6.32
N THR A 91 -8.38 13.89 7.45
CA THR A 91 -8.34 14.46 8.79
C THR A 91 -7.12 13.95 9.51
N ASP A 92 -6.25 14.87 9.94
CA ASP A 92 -5.07 14.57 10.75
C ASP A 92 -5.16 15.40 12.04
N GLY A 93 -5.56 14.76 13.13
CA GLY A 93 -5.89 15.44 14.39
C GLY A 93 -6.99 16.46 14.20
N SER A 94 -6.66 17.76 14.34
CA SER A 94 -7.61 18.88 14.14
C SER A 94 -7.56 19.50 12.74
N ALA A 95 -6.59 19.12 11.91
CA ALA A 95 -6.44 19.65 10.55
C ALA A 95 -7.26 18.84 9.56
N THR A 96 -8.00 19.53 8.70
CA THR A 96 -8.77 18.93 7.60
C THR A 96 -8.24 19.45 6.28
N THR A 97 -7.79 18.54 5.41
CA THR A 97 -7.34 18.88 4.06
C THR A 97 -8.36 18.33 3.07
N ARG A 98 -9.15 19.20 2.47
CA ARG A 98 -10.11 18.84 1.43
C ARG A 98 -9.38 18.51 0.13
N VAL A 99 -9.75 17.38 -0.49
CA VAL A 99 -9.16 16.91 -1.75
C VAL A 99 -10.18 16.97 -2.88
N PHE A 100 -11.43 16.59 -2.62
CA PHE A 100 -12.51 16.64 -3.60
C PHE A 100 -13.72 17.37 -3.03
N GLU A 101 -14.41 18.14 -3.90
CA GLU A 101 -15.65 18.83 -3.63
C GLU A 101 -16.53 18.76 -4.89
N ASP A 102 -17.70 18.13 -4.75
CA ASP A 102 -18.66 17.90 -5.85
C ASP A 102 -17.99 17.26 -7.10
N PHE A 103 -17.03 16.35 -6.87
CA PHE A 103 -16.29 15.73 -7.97
C PHE A 103 -17.13 14.67 -8.67
N ASN A 104 -17.24 14.79 -9.98
CA ASN A 104 -17.99 13.89 -10.83
C ASN A 104 -17.10 13.39 -11.98
N LEU A 105 -17.08 12.06 -12.19
CA LEU A 105 -16.37 11.42 -13.30
C LEU A 105 -17.08 10.12 -13.67
N HIS A 106 -17.46 10.01 -14.93
CA HIS A 106 -18.00 8.78 -15.51
C HIS A 106 -16.96 8.14 -16.43
N ILE A 107 -16.77 6.83 -16.33
CA ILE A 107 -15.88 6.04 -17.19
C ILE A 107 -16.70 4.90 -17.79
N ALA A 108 -16.80 4.87 -19.11
CA ALA A 108 -17.59 3.89 -19.83
C ALA A 108 -16.94 2.49 -19.78
N PRO A 109 -17.72 1.41 -19.95
CA PRO A 109 -17.19 0.05 -20.07
C PRO A 109 -16.10 -0.07 -21.13
N GLY A 110 -14.94 -0.60 -20.77
CA GLY A 110 -13.80 -0.80 -21.65
C GLY A 110 -13.04 0.48 -22.03
N GLU A 111 -13.42 1.63 -21.50
CA GLU A 111 -12.74 2.91 -21.72
C GLU A 111 -11.41 2.96 -20.97
N ARG A 112 -10.36 3.49 -21.64
CA ARG A 112 -9.04 3.69 -21.05
C ARG A 112 -8.83 5.18 -20.80
N VAL A 113 -8.90 5.56 -19.51
CA VAL A 113 -8.82 6.97 -19.08
C VAL A 113 -7.46 7.25 -18.43
N GLY A 114 -6.77 8.27 -18.94
CA GLY A 114 -5.55 8.79 -18.33
C GLY A 114 -5.83 9.93 -17.37
N LEU A 115 -5.37 9.80 -16.12
CA LEU A 115 -5.42 10.88 -15.12
C LEU A 115 -4.09 11.64 -15.13
N VAL A 116 -4.13 12.92 -15.46
CA VAL A 116 -2.99 13.82 -15.57
C VAL A 116 -3.20 15.02 -14.63
N GLY A 117 -2.14 15.71 -14.25
CA GLY A 117 -2.18 16.90 -13.41
C GLY A 117 -0.97 17.00 -12.49
N MET A 118 -0.82 18.13 -11.83
CA MET A 118 0.30 18.41 -10.93
C MET A 118 0.32 17.44 -9.72
N SER A 119 1.46 17.38 -9.03
CA SER A 119 1.54 16.62 -7.78
C SER A 119 0.58 17.23 -6.75
N GLY A 120 -0.21 16.38 -6.07
CA GLY A 120 -1.23 16.84 -5.13
C GLY A 120 -2.61 17.08 -5.73
N ALA A 121 -2.80 17.03 -7.05
CA ALA A 121 -4.12 17.27 -7.71
C ALA A 121 -5.21 16.23 -7.38
N GLY A 122 -4.90 15.17 -6.60
CA GLY A 122 -5.89 14.18 -6.18
C GLY A 122 -5.85 12.84 -6.95
N LYS A 123 -5.01 12.67 -7.97
CA LYS A 123 -4.96 11.45 -8.81
C LYS A 123 -4.84 10.15 -8.02
N THR A 124 -3.84 10.05 -7.15
CA THR A 124 -3.64 8.86 -6.28
C THR A 124 -4.75 8.72 -5.24
N THR A 125 -5.34 9.82 -4.79
CA THR A 125 -6.51 9.77 -3.89
C THR A 125 -7.71 9.13 -4.59
N LEU A 126 -7.98 9.51 -5.85
CA LEU A 126 -9.09 8.94 -6.61
C LEU A 126 -8.96 7.41 -6.76
N THR A 127 -7.75 6.91 -7.06
CA THR A 127 -7.50 5.47 -7.14
C THR A 127 -7.64 4.76 -5.79
N LYS A 128 -7.21 5.39 -4.69
CA LYS A 128 -7.40 4.86 -3.33
C LYS A 128 -8.88 4.78 -2.94
N LEU A 129 -9.69 5.76 -3.33
CA LEU A 129 -11.13 5.75 -3.08
C LEU A 129 -11.83 4.64 -3.87
N LEU A 130 -11.48 4.44 -5.14
CA LEU A 130 -12.01 3.34 -5.95
C LEU A 130 -11.67 1.96 -5.35
N LEU A 131 -10.46 1.78 -4.82
CA LEU A 131 -10.03 0.57 -4.11
C LEU A 131 -10.61 0.46 -2.69
N ARG A 132 -11.40 1.45 -2.28
CA ARG A 132 -11.95 1.57 -0.93
C ARG A 132 -10.87 1.36 0.15
N LEU A 133 -9.74 2.08 0.00
CA LEU A 133 -8.70 2.20 1.03
C LEU A 133 -9.04 3.31 2.04
N SER A 134 -9.97 4.19 1.65
CA SER A 134 -10.64 5.17 2.50
C SER A 134 -12.09 5.27 2.05
N ASP A 135 -13.03 5.49 2.96
CA ASP A 135 -14.41 5.79 2.61
C ASP A 135 -14.57 7.31 2.35
N ILE A 136 -15.41 7.67 1.39
CA ILE A 136 -15.79 9.06 1.10
C ILE A 136 -16.71 9.61 2.18
N GLN A 137 -16.73 10.91 2.35
CA GLN A 137 -17.64 11.57 3.28
C GLN A 137 -18.96 11.99 2.62
N GLU A 138 -18.93 12.33 1.31
CA GLU A 138 -20.10 12.76 0.54
C GLU A 138 -20.14 12.07 -0.81
N GLY A 139 -21.31 11.88 -1.38
CA GLY A 139 -21.51 11.28 -2.69
C GLY A 139 -21.53 9.75 -2.72
N SER A 140 -21.22 9.15 -3.87
CA SER A 140 -21.14 7.71 -4.05
C SER A 140 -20.20 7.32 -5.19
N ILE A 141 -19.52 6.17 -5.04
CA ILE A 141 -18.72 5.55 -6.11
C ILE A 141 -19.42 4.26 -6.51
N LEU A 142 -19.77 4.15 -7.78
CA LEU A 142 -20.47 3.00 -8.31
C LEU A 142 -19.61 2.23 -9.30
N VAL A 143 -19.68 0.91 -9.27
CA VAL A 143 -19.13 0.02 -10.30
C VAL A 143 -20.25 -0.83 -10.83
N ASP A 144 -20.53 -0.75 -12.14
CA ASP A 144 -21.71 -1.34 -12.78
C ASP A 144 -23.02 -0.99 -12.03
N GLY A 145 -23.15 0.29 -11.59
CA GLY A 145 -24.32 0.78 -10.86
C GLY A 145 -24.42 0.31 -9.39
N GLN A 146 -23.46 -0.46 -8.89
CA GLN A 146 -23.40 -0.96 -7.52
C GLN A 146 -22.51 -0.07 -6.66
N ASP A 147 -23.04 0.46 -5.56
CA ASP A 147 -22.28 1.30 -4.62
C ASP A 147 -21.23 0.46 -3.88
N ILE A 148 -19.95 0.82 -4.07
CA ILE A 148 -18.83 0.09 -3.47
C ILE A 148 -18.81 0.15 -1.94
N ALA A 149 -19.41 1.19 -1.34
CA ALA A 149 -19.53 1.31 0.11
C ALA A 149 -20.49 0.27 0.72
N ARG A 150 -21.42 -0.26 -0.09
CA ARG A 150 -22.42 -1.24 0.32
C ARG A 150 -22.04 -2.68 0.01
N CYS A 151 -20.93 -2.91 -0.68
CA CYS A 151 -20.43 -4.24 -1.02
C CYS A 151 -19.25 -4.62 -0.11
N THR A 152 -18.89 -5.93 -0.09
CA THR A 152 -17.70 -6.35 0.67
C THR A 152 -16.42 -5.86 -0.01
N GLN A 153 -15.46 -5.35 0.78
CA GLN A 153 -14.15 -4.90 0.28
C GLN A 153 -13.41 -6.02 -0.46
N GLN A 154 -13.57 -7.26 0.02
CA GLN A 154 -12.91 -8.40 -0.59
C GLN A 154 -13.43 -8.65 -2.01
N SER A 155 -14.75 -8.59 -2.23
CA SER A 155 -15.33 -8.77 -3.56
C SER A 155 -14.94 -7.62 -4.51
N LEU A 156 -14.97 -6.37 -4.03
CA LEU A 156 -14.52 -5.21 -4.79
C LEU A 156 -13.08 -5.37 -5.28
N ARG A 157 -12.16 -5.66 -4.36
CA ARG A 157 -10.72 -5.78 -4.68
C ARG A 157 -10.37 -7.00 -5.53
N ARG A 158 -11.26 -7.99 -5.63
CA ARG A 158 -11.14 -9.11 -6.57
C ARG A 158 -11.57 -8.75 -8.00
N GLN A 159 -12.30 -7.67 -8.19
CA GLN A 159 -12.76 -7.19 -9.49
C GLN A 159 -11.87 -6.09 -10.08
N ILE A 160 -10.92 -5.59 -9.31
CA ILE A 160 -10.03 -4.50 -9.72
C ILE A 160 -8.58 -4.98 -9.62
N ALA A 161 -7.89 -5.05 -10.76
CA ALA A 161 -6.45 -5.27 -10.76
C ALA A 161 -5.73 -3.93 -10.53
N TYR A 162 -4.76 -3.91 -9.63
CA TYR A 162 -3.97 -2.72 -9.32
C TYR A 162 -2.49 -2.98 -9.55
N VAL A 163 -1.87 -2.17 -10.41
CA VAL A 163 -0.42 -2.17 -10.64
C VAL A 163 0.15 -0.88 -10.06
N PRO A 164 0.84 -0.96 -8.91
CA PRO A 164 1.38 0.22 -8.24
C PRO A 164 2.63 0.76 -8.93
N GLN A 165 2.96 2.01 -8.65
CA GLN A 165 4.19 2.68 -9.08
C GLN A 165 5.44 1.88 -8.69
N GLU A 166 5.54 1.48 -7.43
CA GLU A 166 6.59 0.58 -6.95
C GLU A 166 6.06 -0.85 -6.91
N SER A 167 6.53 -1.67 -7.85
CA SER A 167 6.19 -3.09 -7.92
C SER A 167 6.91 -3.87 -6.82
N LEU A 168 6.33 -3.89 -5.63
CA LEU A 168 6.81 -4.68 -4.50
C LEU A 168 6.42 -6.15 -4.68
N LEU A 169 7.38 -7.04 -4.52
CA LEU A 169 7.16 -8.48 -4.54
C LEU A 169 7.28 -9.07 -3.13
N PHE A 170 6.51 -10.10 -2.87
CA PHE A 170 6.62 -10.87 -1.63
C PHE A 170 7.93 -11.66 -1.63
N HIS A 171 8.52 -11.86 -0.46
CA HIS A 171 9.69 -12.73 -0.29
C HIS A 171 9.30 -14.22 -0.50
N ARG A 172 8.97 -14.55 -1.73
CA ARG A 172 8.50 -15.85 -2.20
C ARG A 172 9.08 -16.13 -3.59
N THR A 173 8.74 -17.27 -4.17
CA THR A 173 9.13 -17.60 -5.54
C THR A 173 8.46 -16.66 -6.55
N ILE A 174 8.99 -16.60 -7.76
CA ILE A 174 8.38 -15.83 -8.87
C ILE A 174 6.99 -16.43 -9.20
N ALA A 175 6.87 -17.76 -9.23
CA ALA A 175 5.61 -18.45 -9.44
C ALA A 175 4.54 -18.03 -8.42
N GLU A 176 4.88 -18.05 -7.13
CA GLU A 176 3.96 -17.65 -6.05
C GLU A 176 3.59 -16.15 -6.13
N ASN A 177 4.53 -15.30 -6.54
CA ASN A 177 4.26 -13.88 -6.76
C ASN A 177 3.27 -13.65 -7.90
N ILE A 178 3.35 -14.39 -9.00
CA ILE A 178 2.38 -14.31 -10.10
C ILE A 178 1.04 -14.91 -9.66
N ALA A 179 1.07 -16.11 -9.05
CA ALA A 179 -0.12 -16.82 -8.57
C ALA A 179 -0.92 -16.06 -7.51
N TYR A 180 -0.32 -15.02 -6.87
CA TYR A 180 -1.05 -14.16 -5.94
C TYR A 180 -2.28 -13.50 -6.57
N GLY A 181 -2.26 -13.24 -7.88
CA GLY A 181 -3.42 -12.74 -8.63
C GLY A 181 -4.58 -13.75 -8.67
N ARG A 182 -4.29 -15.05 -8.74
CA ARG A 182 -5.23 -16.16 -8.72
C ARG A 182 -4.59 -17.40 -8.06
N PRO A 183 -4.82 -17.61 -6.75
CA PRO A 183 -4.10 -18.62 -5.96
C PRO A 183 -4.22 -20.08 -6.46
N ASN A 184 -5.27 -20.40 -7.19
CA ASN A 184 -5.53 -21.76 -7.72
C ASN A 184 -5.11 -21.90 -9.19
N ALA A 185 -4.29 -20.99 -9.72
CA ALA A 185 -3.82 -21.05 -11.10
C ALA A 185 -2.85 -22.23 -11.30
N THR A 186 -2.95 -22.88 -12.48
CA THR A 186 -2.02 -23.94 -12.85
C THR A 186 -0.66 -23.38 -13.25
N PRO A 187 0.41 -24.20 -13.23
CA PRO A 187 1.73 -23.77 -13.71
C PRO A 187 1.70 -23.25 -15.15
N GLU A 188 0.87 -23.83 -16.00
CA GLU A 188 0.69 -23.41 -17.40
C GLU A 188 0.07 -22.02 -17.49
N GLU A 189 -0.94 -21.71 -16.67
CA GLU A 189 -1.56 -20.40 -16.61
C GLU A 189 -0.59 -19.35 -16.10
N ILE A 190 0.23 -19.67 -15.08
CA ILE A 190 1.29 -18.81 -14.55
C ILE A 190 2.33 -18.51 -15.63
N ARG A 191 2.74 -19.55 -16.38
CA ARG A 191 3.69 -19.42 -17.48
C ARG A 191 3.14 -18.55 -18.61
N GLU A 192 1.87 -18.72 -18.98
CA GLU A 192 1.23 -17.90 -20.00
C GLU A 192 1.09 -16.44 -19.57
N ALA A 193 0.72 -16.17 -18.31
CA ALA A 193 0.69 -14.82 -17.75
C ALA A 193 2.09 -14.17 -17.79
N ALA A 194 3.14 -14.93 -17.47
CA ALA A 194 4.52 -14.46 -17.57
C ALA A 194 4.92 -14.16 -19.02
N ARG A 195 4.48 -14.99 -19.98
CA ARG A 195 4.73 -14.78 -21.42
C ARG A 195 4.07 -13.49 -21.91
N LEU A 196 2.80 -13.28 -21.59
CA LEU A 196 2.04 -12.09 -21.96
C LEU A 196 2.59 -10.80 -21.32
N ALA A 197 3.22 -10.92 -20.14
CA ALA A 197 3.90 -9.82 -19.47
C ALA A 197 5.35 -9.59 -19.94
N ASN A 198 5.81 -10.25 -21.00
CA ASN A 198 7.23 -10.23 -21.43
C ASN A 198 8.22 -10.64 -20.34
N ALA A 199 7.78 -11.45 -19.36
CA ALA A 199 8.59 -11.89 -18.23
C ALA A 199 9.22 -13.26 -18.45
N LEU A 200 8.67 -14.10 -19.30
CA LEU A 200 9.05 -15.50 -19.46
C LEU A 200 10.54 -15.67 -19.79
N GLU A 201 11.06 -14.89 -20.73
CA GLU A 201 12.44 -15.01 -21.20
C GLU A 201 13.46 -14.77 -20.09
N PHE A 202 13.29 -13.72 -19.27
CA PHE A 202 14.23 -13.49 -18.17
C PHE A 202 14.07 -14.51 -17.05
N ILE A 203 12.83 -14.98 -16.79
CA ILE A 203 12.57 -15.99 -15.76
C ILE A 203 13.31 -17.30 -16.12
N GLU A 204 13.23 -17.74 -17.38
CA GLU A 204 13.89 -18.96 -17.84
C GLU A 204 15.42 -18.87 -17.86
N ARG A 205 15.99 -17.67 -17.89
CA ARG A 205 17.44 -17.43 -17.77
C ARG A 205 17.93 -17.50 -16.31
N LEU A 206 17.03 -17.43 -15.33
CA LEU A 206 17.41 -17.56 -13.92
C LEU A 206 17.75 -19.03 -13.60
N PRO A 207 18.73 -19.30 -12.73
CA PRO A 207 19.14 -20.68 -12.39
C PRO A 207 18.00 -21.56 -11.87
N GLU A 208 17.06 -20.97 -11.10
CA GLU A 208 15.92 -21.67 -10.51
C GLU A 208 14.60 -21.36 -11.25
N GLY A 209 14.64 -20.60 -12.35
CA GLY A 209 13.48 -20.26 -13.14
C GLY A 209 12.36 -19.65 -12.30
N PHE A 210 11.14 -20.22 -12.40
CA PHE A 210 9.97 -19.81 -11.64
C PHE A 210 10.07 -20.03 -10.13
N ASP A 211 10.94 -20.94 -9.67
CA ASP A 211 11.19 -21.23 -8.26
C ASP A 211 12.19 -20.26 -7.62
N THR A 212 12.73 -19.31 -8.39
CA THR A 212 13.64 -18.28 -7.89
C THR A 212 12.95 -17.43 -6.83
N ILE A 213 13.54 -17.38 -5.61
CA ILE A 213 13.08 -16.54 -4.51
C ILE A 213 13.51 -15.10 -4.76
N THR A 214 12.53 -14.18 -4.83
CA THR A 214 12.73 -12.76 -5.22
C THR A 214 13.48 -11.92 -4.18
N GLY A 215 13.62 -12.39 -2.93
CA GLY A 215 14.16 -11.62 -1.82
C GLY A 215 13.14 -10.63 -1.23
N GLU A 216 13.53 -9.90 -0.19
CA GLU A 216 12.67 -8.87 0.40
C GLU A 216 12.34 -7.80 -0.64
N ARG A 217 11.06 -7.47 -0.79
CA ARG A 217 10.55 -6.51 -1.78
C ARG A 217 11.00 -6.77 -3.23
N GLY A 218 11.50 -7.98 -3.53
CA GLY A 218 11.98 -8.33 -4.86
C GLY A 218 13.39 -7.81 -5.21
N VAL A 219 14.23 -7.54 -4.21
CA VAL A 219 15.57 -6.92 -4.38
C VAL A 219 16.50 -7.68 -5.35
N LYS A 220 16.29 -8.98 -5.57
CA LYS A 220 17.07 -9.79 -6.50
C LYS A 220 16.75 -9.55 -7.98
N LEU A 221 15.66 -8.86 -8.28
CA LEU A 221 15.23 -8.53 -9.63
C LEU A 221 15.48 -7.05 -9.96
N SER A 222 15.71 -6.73 -11.23
CA SER A 222 15.76 -5.34 -11.68
C SER A 222 14.37 -4.67 -11.56
N GLY A 223 14.31 -3.34 -11.63
CA GLY A 223 13.04 -2.59 -11.62
C GLY A 223 12.05 -3.08 -12.67
N GLY A 224 12.50 -3.20 -13.91
CA GLY A 224 11.68 -3.68 -15.03
C GLY A 224 11.27 -5.15 -14.91
N GLN A 225 12.12 -6.01 -14.32
CA GLN A 225 11.77 -7.40 -14.03
C GLN A 225 10.67 -7.48 -12.97
N ARG A 226 10.79 -6.74 -11.85
CA ARG A 226 9.73 -6.67 -10.82
C ARG A 226 8.40 -6.19 -11.41
N GLN A 227 8.46 -5.17 -12.26
CA GLN A 227 7.28 -4.62 -12.90
C GLN A 227 6.57 -5.65 -13.79
N ARG A 228 7.33 -6.36 -14.64
CA ARG A 228 6.77 -7.41 -15.50
C ARG A 228 6.17 -8.57 -14.71
N VAL A 229 6.75 -8.94 -13.56
CA VAL A 229 6.13 -9.92 -12.64
C VAL A 229 4.83 -9.35 -12.04
N SER A 230 4.77 -8.08 -11.68
CA SER A 230 3.55 -7.43 -11.19
C SER A 230 2.46 -7.35 -12.28
N ILE A 231 2.84 -7.07 -13.54
CA ILE A 231 1.93 -7.11 -14.68
C ILE A 231 1.42 -8.55 -14.93
N ALA A 232 2.30 -9.58 -14.84
CA ALA A 232 1.89 -10.98 -14.95
C ALA A 232 0.86 -11.37 -13.89
N ARG A 233 1.03 -10.90 -12.64
CA ARG A 233 0.05 -11.04 -11.55
C ARG A 233 -1.31 -10.44 -11.93
N ALA A 234 -1.32 -9.23 -12.49
CA ALA A 234 -2.55 -8.55 -12.90
C ALA A 234 -3.21 -9.23 -14.10
N LEU A 235 -2.43 -9.73 -15.07
CA LEU A 235 -2.93 -10.53 -16.19
C LEU A 235 -3.59 -11.82 -15.72
N LEU A 236 -2.96 -12.52 -14.77
CA LEU A 236 -3.48 -13.75 -14.21
C LEU A 236 -4.75 -13.55 -13.39
N ALA A 237 -4.88 -12.40 -12.70
CA ALA A 237 -6.09 -12.04 -11.96
C ALA A 237 -7.30 -11.86 -12.86
N ASP A 238 -7.10 -11.42 -14.10
CA ASP A 238 -8.10 -11.25 -15.16
C ASP A 238 -9.34 -10.44 -14.72
N CYS A 239 -9.07 -9.29 -14.09
CA CYS A 239 -10.13 -8.40 -13.59
C CYS A 239 -10.68 -7.50 -14.70
N PRO A 240 -12.00 -7.18 -14.70
CA PRO A 240 -12.62 -6.30 -15.69
C PRO A 240 -12.20 -4.83 -15.54
N VAL A 241 -11.80 -4.41 -14.35
CA VAL A 241 -11.31 -3.05 -14.05
C VAL A 241 -9.83 -3.09 -13.73
N LEU A 242 -9.07 -2.14 -14.28
CA LEU A 242 -7.63 -2.01 -14.09
C LEU A 242 -7.28 -0.60 -13.62
N VAL A 243 -6.45 -0.51 -12.59
CA VAL A 243 -5.84 0.72 -12.12
C VAL A 243 -4.34 0.60 -12.26
N LEU A 244 -3.73 1.50 -13.02
CA LEU A 244 -2.28 1.61 -13.22
C LEU A 244 -1.78 2.91 -12.58
N ASP A 245 -0.86 2.80 -11.63
CA ASP A 245 -0.27 3.96 -10.98
C ASP A 245 1.21 4.05 -11.38
N GLU A 246 1.54 5.00 -12.27
CA GLU A 246 2.89 5.36 -12.73
C GLU A 246 3.85 4.17 -13.03
N ALA A 247 3.41 3.26 -13.86
CA ALA A 247 4.08 1.97 -14.08
C ALA A 247 5.47 2.01 -14.79
N THR A 248 6.07 3.17 -15.12
CA THR A 248 7.29 3.23 -15.95
C THR A 248 8.39 4.19 -15.48
N SER A 249 8.28 4.79 -14.31
CA SER A 249 9.33 5.65 -13.76
C SER A 249 10.60 4.86 -13.40
N ALA A 250 11.78 5.33 -13.85
CA ALA A 250 13.11 4.79 -13.52
C ALA A 250 13.53 3.45 -14.17
N LEU A 251 13.09 3.16 -15.41
CA LEU A 251 13.55 2.01 -16.19
C LEU A 251 14.57 2.43 -17.27
N ASP A 252 15.46 1.50 -17.65
CA ASP A 252 16.25 1.63 -18.88
C ASP A 252 15.36 1.49 -20.13
N SER A 253 15.81 2.03 -21.26
CA SER A 253 14.99 2.14 -22.49
C SER A 253 14.48 0.77 -23.01
N GLU A 254 15.28 -0.30 -22.90
CA GLU A 254 14.88 -1.65 -23.35
C GLU A 254 13.82 -2.24 -22.42
N SER A 255 14.05 -2.18 -21.10
CA SER A 255 13.08 -2.62 -20.11
C SER A 255 11.78 -1.82 -20.19
N GLU A 256 11.85 -0.52 -20.48
CA GLU A 256 10.68 0.34 -20.64
C GLU A 256 9.78 -0.12 -21.81
N GLN A 257 10.35 -0.42 -22.98
CA GLN A 257 9.58 -0.90 -24.14
C GLN A 257 8.84 -2.21 -23.79
N LEU A 258 9.54 -3.18 -23.17
CA LEU A 258 8.94 -4.45 -22.78
C LEU A 258 7.81 -4.30 -21.77
N VAL A 259 7.94 -3.36 -20.85
CA VAL A 259 6.89 -3.01 -19.87
C VAL A 259 5.70 -2.35 -20.57
N GLN A 260 5.92 -1.40 -21.48
CA GLN A 260 4.86 -0.74 -22.24
C GLN A 260 4.04 -1.73 -23.09
N ASP A 261 4.71 -2.66 -23.76
CA ASP A 261 4.03 -3.71 -24.54
C ASP A 261 3.19 -4.63 -23.65
N ALA A 262 3.71 -4.97 -22.48
CA ALA A 262 2.98 -5.77 -21.47
C ALA A 262 1.77 -5.02 -20.92
N LEU A 263 1.90 -3.72 -20.61
CA LEU A 263 0.79 -2.86 -20.18
C LEU A 263 -0.26 -2.71 -21.28
N SER A 264 0.13 -2.52 -22.52
CA SER A 264 -0.78 -2.47 -23.66
C SER A 264 -1.59 -3.75 -23.81
N THR A 265 -0.93 -4.92 -23.56
CA THR A 265 -1.60 -6.22 -23.54
C THR A 265 -2.57 -6.34 -22.36
N LEU A 266 -2.15 -5.87 -21.16
CA LEU A 266 -2.98 -5.90 -19.94
C LEU A 266 -4.24 -5.04 -20.07
N MET A 267 -4.17 -3.88 -20.74
CA MET A 267 -5.29 -2.94 -20.88
C MET A 267 -6.37 -3.40 -21.88
N ARG A 268 -6.08 -4.36 -22.76
CA ARG A 268 -7.04 -4.78 -23.81
C ARG A 268 -8.33 -5.35 -23.23
N GLY A 269 -9.46 -4.79 -23.64
CA GLY A 269 -10.80 -5.25 -23.27
C GLY A 269 -11.19 -5.00 -21.83
N ARG A 270 -10.49 -4.10 -21.13
CA ARG A 270 -10.75 -3.73 -19.74
C ARG A 270 -11.00 -2.24 -19.60
N THR A 271 -11.79 -1.88 -18.60
CA THR A 271 -11.90 -0.47 -18.18
C THR A 271 -10.67 -0.10 -17.40
N CYS A 272 -9.96 0.97 -17.81
CA CYS A 272 -8.67 1.30 -17.25
C CYS A 272 -8.62 2.74 -16.72
N ILE A 273 -8.09 2.91 -15.53
CA ILE A 273 -7.65 4.19 -14.98
C ILE A 273 -6.12 4.17 -14.93
N VAL A 274 -5.49 5.06 -15.66
CA VAL A 274 -4.03 5.18 -15.76
C VAL A 274 -3.58 6.50 -15.16
N VAL A 275 -2.99 6.46 -13.98
CA VAL A 275 -2.31 7.61 -13.39
C VAL A 275 -0.91 7.67 -13.98
N ALA A 276 -0.62 8.70 -14.79
CA ALA A 276 0.64 8.77 -15.47
C ALA A 276 1.41 10.04 -15.12
N HIS A 277 2.71 9.87 -14.91
CA HIS A 277 3.69 10.95 -14.86
C HIS A 277 4.38 11.15 -16.22
N ARG A 278 4.34 10.13 -17.11
CA ARG A 278 4.81 10.26 -18.49
C ARG A 278 3.62 10.40 -19.43
N LEU A 279 3.54 11.55 -20.07
CA LEU A 279 2.42 11.86 -20.96
C LEU A 279 2.42 11.01 -22.23
N SER A 280 3.56 10.47 -22.66
CA SER A 280 3.65 9.50 -23.76
C SER A 280 2.80 8.24 -23.51
N THR A 281 2.65 7.82 -22.27
CA THR A 281 1.81 6.67 -21.90
C THR A 281 0.33 6.98 -22.08
N VAL A 282 -0.13 8.19 -21.72
CA VAL A 282 -1.55 8.57 -21.81
C VAL A 282 -1.98 9.04 -23.19
N ALA A 283 -1.05 9.49 -24.03
CA ALA A 283 -1.36 9.97 -25.39
C ALA A 283 -2.06 8.91 -26.29
N SER A 284 -1.86 7.62 -25.98
CA SER A 284 -2.48 6.49 -26.68
C SER A 284 -3.79 5.99 -26.07
N LEU A 285 -4.26 6.61 -24.99
CA LEU A 285 -5.50 6.25 -24.32
C LEU A 285 -6.70 6.91 -25.00
N ASP A 286 -7.89 6.40 -24.68
CA ASP A 286 -9.12 6.85 -25.34
C ASP A 286 -9.51 8.27 -24.88
N ARG A 287 -9.24 8.60 -23.60
CA ARG A 287 -9.60 9.87 -22.99
C ARG A 287 -8.59 10.26 -21.92
N ILE A 288 -8.36 11.55 -21.77
CA ILE A 288 -7.47 12.15 -20.76
C ILE A 288 -8.28 13.12 -19.93
N VAL A 289 -8.18 12.98 -18.62
CA VAL A 289 -8.79 13.85 -17.62
C VAL A 289 -7.67 14.57 -16.88
N VAL A 290 -7.67 15.88 -16.98
CA VAL A 290 -6.68 16.74 -16.29
C VAL A 290 -7.29 17.21 -14.98
N LEU A 291 -6.59 16.89 -13.89
CA LEU A 291 -6.98 17.26 -12.53
C LEU A 291 -6.11 18.41 -12.04
N ASP A 292 -6.75 19.42 -11.48
CA ASP A 292 -6.10 20.49 -10.73
C ASP A 292 -6.91 20.80 -9.48
N ASP A 293 -6.25 20.80 -8.32
CA ASP A 293 -6.84 21.05 -7.01
C ASP A 293 -8.18 20.31 -6.77
N GLY A 294 -8.20 19.00 -7.11
CA GLY A 294 -9.37 18.14 -6.91
C GLY A 294 -10.52 18.35 -7.89
N ARG A 295 -10.32 19.11 -8.96
CA ARG A 295 -11.32 19.39 -10.00
C ARG A 295 -10.86 18.93 -11.37
N ILE A 296 -11.79 18.57 -12.24
CA ILE A 296 -11.52 18.32 -13.66
C ILE A 296 -11.47 19.68 -14.35
N VAL A 297 -10.30 20.02 -14.91
CA VAL A 297 -10.09 21.28 -15.64
C VAL A 297 -10.12 21.09 -17.16
N GLU A 298 -9.70 19.90 -17.64
CA GLU A 298 -9.77 19.52 -19.04
C GLU A 298 -10.14 18.04 -19.15
N ASP A 299 -10.87 17.70 -20.19
CA ASP A 299 -11.40 16.36 -20.44
C ASP A 299 -11.61 16.13 -21.92
N GLY A 300 -10.92 15.14 -22.50
CA GLY A 300 -11.00 14.83 -23.92
C GLY A 300 -9.85 13.96 -24.44
N PRO A 301 -9.83 13.61 -25.72
CA PRO A 301 -8.75 12.88 -26.34
C PRO A 301 -7.49 13.74 -26.49
N HIS A 302 -6.33 13.08 -26.56
CA HIS A 302 -5.02 13.72 -26.67
C HIS A 302 -4.95 14.83 -27.74
N SER A 303 -5.44 14.53 -28.94
CA SER A 303 -5.37 15.47 -30.09
C SER A 303 -6.16 16.76 -29.86
N GLU A 304 -7.30 16.68 -29.19
CA GLU A 304 -8.14 17.83 -28.85
C GLU A 304 -7.50 18.69 -27.77
N LEU A 305 -7.01 18.05 -26.66
CA LEU A 305 -6.41 18.78 -25.56
C LEU A 305 -5.10 19.48 -25.95
N VAL A 306 -4.30 18.87 -26.84
CA VAL A 306 -3.11 19.56 -27.40
C VAL A 306 -3.52 20.75 -28.25
N ALA A 307 -4.56 20.62 -29.09
CA ALA A 307 -5.04 21.70 -29.96
C ALA A 307 -5.67 22.86 -29.16
N GLN A 308 -6.24 22.61 -28.00
CA GLN A 308 -6.82 23.63 -27.10
C GLN A 308 -5.75 24.56 -26.50
N GLY A 309 -4.48 24.12 -26.41
CA GLY A 309 -3.38 24.91 -25.85
C GLY A 309 -3.52 25.19 -24.35
N GLY A 310 -4.23 24.32 -23.61
CA GLY A 310 -4.51 24.45 -22.20
C GLY A 310 -3.42 23.88 -21.30
N GLU A 311 -3.81 23.42 -20.10
CA GLU A 311 -2.88 22.90 -19.12
C GLU A 311 -2.23 21.58 -19.58
N TYR A 312 -2.99 20.70 -20.23
CA TYR A 312 -2.46 19.48 -20.82
C TYR A 312 -1.40 19.77 -21.90
N ALA A 313 -1.67 20.71 -22.81
CA ALA A 313 -0.73 21.09 -23.84
C ALA A 313 0.58 21.65 -23.24
N ASN A 314 0.48 22.49 -22.20
CA ASN A 314 1.64 23.03 -21.49
C ASN A 314 2.47 21.90 -20.81
N LEU A 315 1.81 20.93 -20.20
CA LEU A 315 2.48 19.77 -19.61
C LEU A 315 3.15 18.89 -20.68
N TRP A 316 2.47 18.71 -21.81
CA TRP A 316 2.99 17.96 -22.96
C TRP A 316 4.25 18.60 -23.54
N GLU A 317 4.24 19.92 -23.81
CA GLU A 317 5.39 20.65 -24.31
C GLU A 317 6.59 20.58 -23.38
N ARG A 318 6.37 20.73 -22.08
CA ARG A 318 7.45 20.61 -21.07
C ARG A 318 8.10 19.23 -21.07
N GLN A 319 7.32 18.17 -21.24
CA GLN A 319 7.87 16.81 -21.24
C GLN A 319 8.51 16.44 -22.58
N THR A 320 7.94 16.85 -23.70
CA THR A 320 8.50 16.56 -25.03
C THR A 320 9.64 17.51 -25.41
N GLY A 321 9.58 18.78 -25.00
CA GLY A 321 10.66 19.76 -25.20
C GLY A 321 11.92 19.44 -24.42
N ALA A 322 11.84 18.84 -23.25
CA ALA A 322 13.00 18.41 -22.46
C ALA A 322 13.78 17.23 -23.07
N TYR A 323 13.26 16.58 -24.11
CA TYR A 323 13.97 15.54 -24.88
C TYR A 323 14.70 16.07 -26.12
N LEU A 324 14.63 17.40 -26.39
CA LEU A 324 15.23 18.04 -27.57
C LEU A 324 16.46 18.93 -27.23
N GLU A 325 16.84 19.05 -25.96
CA GLU A 325 18.10 19.63 -25.49
C GLU A 325 19.04 18.51 -24.95
#